data_46907a362ab47626378102403d41b481
#
_entry.id   46907a362ab47626378102403d41b481
#
_cell.length_a   1.000
_cell.length_b   1.000
_cell.length_c   1.000
_cell.angle_alpha   90.00
_cell.angle_beta   90.00
_cell.angle_gamma   90.00
#
_symmetry.space_group_name_H-M   'P 1'
#
loop_
_entity.id
_entity.type
_entity.pdbx_description
1 polymer ?
#
loop_
_entity_poly.entity_id
_entity_poly.type
_entity_poly.pdbx_seq_one_letter_code
_entity_poly.pdbx_strand_id
1 'polypeptide(L)'
;MQAKHIPVSPSTALQMMTSLGELVAAKYGDARLVIGFAETATAIGAVVAKTISDECLYIHTTREIVTDVKDYILFTEEHSHATEQKIVADNLNNFFSKTKTIILVDDEFSTGKTLINMVNRLRACYPSIVGKKIVAASIINRLSEDNLQRWRDEGIESVCLLKLDNTDYSSAVESINVEAASLCSNEYSRSGYLTSVLAQSLPDPRLGVVISDYYEFCVSKIDLLKSHCAFQGKDVLILGTEECMLPALLIGKAIEDEKDVKSIKCHATTRSPIGVSKLPGYPIETGFRVHSLYDFRRDTFIYNLQSYDVAVIISDAKGAYARGLFELSMILKEFGCQEILCLAGTDDV
;
A
#
# COMPACT_ATOMS: atom_id res chain seq x y z
N MET A 1 -6.62 -9.59 2.81
CA MET A 1 -5.45 -10.36 2.33
C MET A 1 -4.51 -9.51 1.45
N GLN A 2 -4.45 -8.22 1.70
CA GLN A 2 -3.68 -7.26 0.88
C GLN A 2 -2.22 -7.10 1.33
N ALA A 3 -1.71 -7.93 2.25
CA ALA A 3 -0.39 -7.78 2.91
C ALA A 3 -0.23 -6.46 3.72
N LYS A 4 -1.32 -5.87 4.20
CA LYS A 4 -1.27 -4.61 4.94
C LYS A 4 -1.37 -4.80 6.46
N HIS A 5 -2.32 -5.60 6.93
CA HIS A 5 -2.58 -5.77 8.36
C HIS A 5 -2.23 -7.17 8.86
N ILE A 6 -2.08 -8.13 7.96
CA ILE A 6 -1.67 -9.51 8.25
C ILE A 6 -0.64 -10.00 7.22
N PRO A 7 0.34 -10.83 7.64
CA PRO A 7 1.28 -11.44 6.71
C PRO A 7 0.57 -12.43 5.76
N VAL A 8 0.84 -12.32 4.46
CA VAL A 8 0.27 -13.22 3.43
C VAL A 8 1.33 -13.65 2.42
N SER A 9 1.11 -14.75 1.69
CA SER A 9 2.03 -15.09 0.60
C SER A 9 1.94 -14.06 -0.53
N PRO A 10 3.07 -13.70 -1.16
CA PRO A 10 3.09 -12.77 -2.29
C PRO A 10 2.16 -13.17 -3.40
N SER A 11 2.17 -14.46 -3.80
CA SER A 11 1.29 -14.99 -4.85
C SER A 11 -0.18 -14.80 -4.53
N THR A 12 -0.61 -15.07 -3.29
CA THR A 12 -2.02 -14.93 -2.89
C THR A 12 -2.48 -13.46 -2.98
N ALA A 13 -1.64 -12.53 -2.51
CA ALA A 13 -1.97 -11.11 -2.57
C ALA A 13 -2.03 -10.61 -4.02
N LEU A 14 -1.01 -10.92 -4.82
CA LEU A 14 -0.94 -10.50 -6.21
C LEU A 14 -2.05 -11.12 -7.06
N GLN A 15 -2.39 -12.40 -6.86
CA GLN A 15 -3.48 -13.06 -7.57
C GLN A 15 -4.82 -12.36 -7.33
N MET A 16 -5.14 -12.02 -6.09
CA MET A 16 -6.37 -11.28 -5.76
C MET A 16 -6.39 -9.92 -6.46
N MET A 17 -5.27 -9.18 -6.43
CA MET A 17 -5.18 -7.86 -7.08
C MET A 17 -5.26 -7.98 -8.60
N THR A 18 -4.63 -9.00 -9.19
CA THR A 18 -4.71 -9.29 -10.63
C THR A 18 -6.14 -9.63 -11.06
N SER A 19 -6.87 -10.41 -10.25
CA SER A 19 -8.28 -10.73 -10.56
C SER A 19 -9.15 -9.46 -10.64
N LEU A 20 -8.90 -8.45 -9.80
CA LEU A 20 -9.56 -7.14 -9.96
C LEU A 20 -9.12 -6.47 -11.26
N GLY A 21 -7.82 -6.48 -11.57
CA GLY A 21 -7.28 -5.92 -12.80
C GLY A 21 -7.88 -6.54 -14.06
N GLU A 22 -8.07 -7.86 -14.08
CA GLU A 22 -8.69 -8.60 -15.19
C GLU A 22 -10.16 -8.19 -15.40
N LEU A 23 -10.93 -8.01 -14.32
CA LEU A 23 -12.32 -7.50 -14.43
C LEU A 23 -12.35 -6.08 -14.98
N VAL A 24 -11.41 -5.22 -14.59
CA VAL A 24 -11.30 -3.86 -15.12
C VAL A 24 -10.85 -3.89 -16.57
N ALA A 25 -9.82 -4.63 -16.92
CA ALA A 25 -9.27 -4.72 -18.26
C ALA A 25 -10.28 -5.27 -19.28
N ALA A 26 -11.13 -6.21 -18.89
CA ALA A 26 -12.17 -6.77 -19.74
C ALA A 26 -13.20 -5.73 -20.22
N LYS A 27 -13.43 -4.67 -19.42
CA LYS A 27 -14.41 -3.61 -19.77
C LYS A 27 -13.74 -2.31 -20.21
N TYR A 28 -12.54 -2.02 -19.72
CA TYR A 28 -11.86 -0.73 -19.84
C TYR A 28 -10.39 -0.90 -20.24
N GLY A 29 -10.08 -1.85 -21.10
CA GLY A 29 -8.72 -2.13 -21.57
C GLY A 29 -8.06 -0.98 -22.35
N ASP A 30 -8.84 0.07 -22.68
CA ASP A 30 -8.36 1.32 -23.27
C ASP A 30 -7.90 2.35 -22.23
N ALA A 31 -8.08 2.08 -20.94
CA ALA A 31 -7.61 2.97 -19.88
C ALA A 31 -6.08 3.09 -19.91
N ARG A 32 -5.57 4.29 -19.66
CA ARG A 32 -4.13 4.58 -19.65
C ARG A 32 -3.69 5.35 -18.40
N LEU A 33 -4.59 5.54 -17.45
CA LEU A 33 -4.29 6.16 -16.17
C LEU A 33 -5.02 5.44 -15.04
N VAL A 34 -4.27 4.99 -14.05
CA VAL A 34 -4.80 4.43 -12.80
C VAL A 34 -4.33 5.28 -11.64
N ILE A 35 -5.25 5.61 -10.74
CA ILE A 35 -4.98 6.35 -9.50
C ILE A 35 -5.35 5.44 -8.33
N GLY A 36 -4.35 5.00 -7.54
CA GLY A 36 -4.56 4.23 -6.31
C GLY A 36 -4.76 5.12 -5.09
N PHE A 37 -5.64 4.73 -4.17
CA PHE A 37 -5.84 5.48 -2.93
C PHE A 37 -4.90 5.00 -1.84
N ALA A 38 -4.17 5.91 -1.21
CA ALA A 38 -3.38 5.60 -0.03
C ALA A 38 -4.30 5.35 1.17
N GLU A 39 -3.97 4.42 2.02
CA GLU A 39 -2.69 3.74 2.15
C GLU A 39 -2.72 2.34 1.50
N THR A 40 -3.81 1.62 1.64
CA THR A 40 -3.93 0.19 1.32
C THR A 40 -3.97 -0.10 -0.18
N ALA A 41 -4.60 0.79 -0.96
CA ALA A 41 -4.77 0.53 -2.39
C ALA A 41 -3.59 0.95 -3.27
N THR A 42 -2.45 1.36 -2.69
CA THR A 42 -1.25 1.68 -3.49
C THR A 42 -0.76 0.48 -4.30
N ALA A 43 -0.65 -0.71 -3.69
CA ALA A 43 -0.28 -1.91 -4.42
C ALA A 43 -1.41 -2.41 -5.35
N ILE A 44 -2.66 -2.34 -4.91
CA ILE A 44 -3.82 -2.78 -5.70
C ILE A 44 -3.90 -1.98 -7.01
N GLY A 45 -3.82 -0.65 -6.91
CA GLY A 45 -3.85 0.25 -8.07
C GLY A 45 -2.73 -0.03 -9.07
N ALA A 46 -1.51 -0.27 -8.58
CA ALA A 46 -0.37 -0.59 -9.42
C ALA A 46 -0.56 -1.93 -10.16
N VAL A 47 -1.06 -2.96 -9.48
CA VAL A 47 -1.34 -4.27 -10.11
C VAL A 47 -2.48 -4.13 -11.14
N VAL A 48 -3.54 -3.37 -10.85
CA VAL A 48 -4.60 -3.08 -11.82
C VAL A 48 -4.04 -2.37 -13.04
N ALA A 49 -3.18 -1.36 -12.87
CA ALA A 49 -2.52 -0.66 -13.98
C ALA A 49 -1.72 -1.62 -14.86
N LYS A 50 -0.88 -2.48 -14.25
CA LYS A 50 -0.08 -3.49 -14.97
C LYS A 50 -0.94 -4.49 -15.73
N THR A 51 -2.08 -4.91 -15.14
CA THR A 51 -3.01 -5.85 -15.77
C THR A 51 -3.73 -5.24 -16.97
N ILE A 52 -4.00 -3.92 -16.94
CA ILE A 52 -4.62 -3.22 -18.08
C ILE A 52 -3.61 -3.09 -19.24
N SER A 53 -2.41 -2.58 -18.97
CA SER A 53 -1.38 -2.36 -20.00
C SER A 53 -0.03 -2.03 -19.36
N ASP A 54 1.04 -2.52 -19.97
CA ASP A 54 2.42 -2.17 -19.63
C ASP A 54 2.72 -0.67 -19.76
N GLU A 55 2.04 0.02 -20.66
CA GLU A 55 2.16 1.47 -20.90
C GLU A 55 1.27 2.31 -19.99
N CYS A 56 0.51 1.69 -19.08
CA CYS A 56 -0.39 2.41 -18.21
C CYS A 56 0.39 3.34 -17.27
N LEU A 57 -0.06 4.59 -17.17
CA LEU A 57 0.43 5.51 -16.16
C LEU A 57 -0.21 5.16 -14.82
N TYR A 58 0.61 5.05 -13.81
CA TYR A 58 0.18 4.82 -12.44
C TYR A 58 0.63 5.95 -11.53
N ILE A 59 -0.30 6.46 -10.73
CA ILE A 59 -0.06 7.41 -9.64
C ILE A 59 -0.90 6.99 -8.44
N HIS A 60 -0.47 7.30 -7.23
CA HIS A 60 -1.34 7.13 -6.08
C HIS A 60 -1.45 8.41 -5.23
N THR A 61 -2.54 8.51 -4.51
CA THR A 61 -2.72 9.56 -3.50
C THR A 61 -1.75 9.33 -2.36
N THR A 62 -1.51 10.35 -1.58
CA THR A 62 -0.58 10.24 -0.45
C THR A 62 -1.06 11.06 0.74
N ARG A 63 -0.59 10.68 1.90
CA ARG A 63 -0.68 11.48 3.13
C ARG A 63 0.69 12.06 3.51
N GLU A 64 1.75 11.71 2.74
CA GLU A 64 3.11 12.18 2.96
C GLU A 64 3.38 13.53 2.30
N ILE A 65 4.37 14.24 2.83
CA ILE A 65 4.95 15.39 2.12
C ILE A 65 5.99 14.83 1.16
N VAL A 66 5.79 15.04 -0.13
CA VAL A 66 6.72 14.65 -1.18
C VAL A 66 7.70 15.78 -1.42
N THR A 67 8.99 15.48 -1.44
CA THR A 67 10.06 16.47 -1.66
C THR A 67 9.95 17.04 -3.07
N ASP A 68 10.26 18.34 -3.22
CA ASP A 68 10.31 19.06 -4.49
C ASP A 68 8.98 19.17 -5.26
N VAL A 69 7.86 18.83 -4.61
CA VAL A 69 6.51 19.04 -5.14
C VAL A 69 6.03 20.44 -4.84
N LYS A 70 5.48 21.12 -5.86
CA LYS A 70 4.97 22.50 -5.75
C LYS A 70 3.52 22.55 -5.34
N ASP A 71 2.71 21.69 -5.96
CA ASP A 71 1.26 21.76 -5.83
C ASP A 71 0.62 20.40 -5.52
N TYR A 72 -0.41 20.44 -4.68
CA TYR A 72 -1.25 19.30 -4.34
C TYR A 72 -2.73 19.61 -4.55
N ILE A 73 -3.49 18.63 -4.99
CA ILE A 73 -4.94 18.64 -4.86
C ILE A 73 -5.31 17.93 -3.55
N LEU A 74 -5.90 18.68 -2.64
CA LEU A 74 -6.34 18.18 -1.34
C LEU A 74 -7.79 17.73 -1.44
N PHE A 75 -8.11 16.61 -0.78
CA PHE A 75 -9.48 16.14 -0.61
C PHE A 75 -9.63 15.49 0.76
N THR A 76 -10.79 15.71 1.39
CA THR A 76 -11.04 15.27 2.76
C THR A 76 -11.74 13.92 2.80
N GLU A 77 -11.34 13.09 3.74
CA GLU A 77 -12.12 11.92 4.18
C GLU A 77 -13.20 12.36 5.19
N GLU A 78 -14.36 11.71 5.18
CA GLU A 78 -15.48 12.11 6.06
C GLU A 78 -15.30 11.78 7.55
N HIS A 79 -14.42 10.87 7.89
CA HIS A 79 -14.21 10.47 9.27
C HIS A 79 -13.19 11.37 9.95
N SER A 80 -13.67 12.19 10.83
CA SER A 80 -13.21 13.42 11.46
C SER A 80 -11.82 13.45 12.13
N HIS A 81 -10.98 12.46 12.00
CA HIS A 81 -9.59 12.47 12.48
C HIS A 81 -8.59 12.02 11.42
N ALA A 82 -9.04 11.83 10.18
CA ALA A 82 -8.17 11.42 9.09
C ALA A 82 -7.35 12.61 8.60
N THR A 83 -6.06 12.40 8.48
CA THR A 83 -5.13 13.27 7.77
C THR A 83 -5.64 13.46 6.35
N GLU A 84 -5.66 14.71 5.84
CA GLU A 84 -6.06 15.02 4.47
C GLU A 84 -5.31 14.14 3.48
N GLN A 85 -6.05 13.47 2.61
CA GLN A 85 -5.47 12.83 1.44
C GLN A 85 -5.18 13.87 0.37
N LYS A 86 -4.12 13.66 -0.37
CA LYS A 86 -3.70 14.55 -1.44
C LYS A 86 -3.13 13.77 -2.62
N ILE A 87 -3.19 14.38 -3.78
CA ILE A 87 -2.51 13.89 -4.97
C ILE A 87 -1.58 14.99 -5.49
N VAL A 88 -0.39 14.62 -5.93
CA VAL A 88 0.57 15.54 -6.53
C VAL A 88 -0.01 16.08 -7.83
N ALA A 89 -0.05 17.41 -7.96
CA ALA A 89 -0.73 18.10 -9.05
C ALA A 89 0.16 18.36 -10.27
N ASP A 90 1.48 18.39 -10.10
CA ASP A 90 2.46 18.92 -11.06
C ASP A 90 2.31 18.36 -12.49
N ASN A 91 1.96 17.07 -12.64
CA ASN A 91 1.83 16.41 -13.94
C ASN A 91 0.41 15.93 -14.29
N LEU A 92 -0.58 16.13 -13.42
CA LEU A 92 -1.91 15.57 -13.60
C LEU A 92 -2.58 15.97 -14.91
N ASN A 93 -2.45 17.23 -15.33
CA ASN A 93 -3.05 17.69 -16.58
C ASN A 93 -2.49 16.96 -17.80
N ASN A 94 -1.18 16.67 -17.80
CA ASN A 94 -0.54 15.87 -18.85
C ASN A 94 -1.03 14.42 -18.81
N PHE A 95 -1.21 13.82 -17.62
CA PHE A 95 -1.75 12.47 -17.49
C PHE A 95 -3.19 12.39 -17.97
N PHE A 96 -4.03 13.35 -17.59
CA PHE A 96 -5.41 13.41 -18.08
C PHE A 96 -5.50 13.56 -19.60
N SER A 97 -4.61 14.32 -20.23
CA SER A 97 -4.62 14.50 -21.68
C SER A 97 -4.37 13.20 -22.46
N LYS A 98 -3.68 12.24 -21.87
CA LYS A 98 -3.26 10.98 -22.50
C LYS A 98 -4.26 9.83 -22.41
N THR A 99 -5.35 10.00 -21.66
CA THR A 99 -6.32 8.93 -21.45
C THR A 99 -7.74 9.39 -21.72
N LYS A 100 -8.60 8.47 -22.12
CA LYS A 100 -10.07 8.67 -22.22
C LYS A 100 -10.80 8.13 -21.00
N THR A 101 -10.24 7.10 -20.38
CA THR A 101 -10.78 6.42 -19.20
C THR A 101 -9.77 6.52 -18.05
N ILE A 102 -10.23 6.90 -16.87
CA ILE A 102 -9.45 7.00 -15.64
C ILE A 102 -9.99 5.96 -14.67
N ILE A 103 -9.11 5.12 -14.14
CA ILE A 103 -9.46 4.14 -13.13
C ILE A 103 -9.02 4.66 -11.76
N LEU A 104 -9.96 4.72 -10.82
CA LEU A 104 -9.72 5.06 -9.42
C LEU A 104 -9.81 3.77 -8.60
N VAL A 105 -8.75 3.42 -7.86
CA VAL A 105 -8.67 2.13 -7.16
C VAL A 105 -8.58 2.33 -5.66
N ASP A 106 -9.50 1.69 -4.93
CA ASP A 106 -9.44 1.58 -3.46
C ASP A 106 -9.56 0.12 -3.03
N ASP A 107 -9.28 -0.19 -1.78
CA ASP A 107 -9.46 -1.54 -1.25
C ASP A 107 -10.93 -1.83 -0.92
N GLU A 108 -11.65 -0.87 -0.36
CA GLU A 108 -13.06 -0.98 0.00
C GLU A 108 -13.81 0.33 -0.25
N PHE A 109 -14.99 0.23 -0.84
CA PHE A 109 -15.95 1.33 -0.89
C PHE A 109 -17.04 1.14 0.17
N SER A 110 -17.06 2.00 1.19
CA SER A 110 -18.08 2.00 2.24
C SER A 110 -19.21 3.01 1.95
N THR A 111 -18.93 4.30 1.96
CA THR A 111 -19.86 5.37 1.62
C THR A 111 -19.65 5.94 0.21
N GLY A 112 -18.42 5.83 -0.28
CA GLY A 112 -18.00 6.36 -1.58
C GLY A 112 -17.87 7.87 -1.68
N LYS A 113 -18.04 8.60 -0.57
CA LYS A 113 -18.03 10.07 -0.56
C LYS A 113 -16.64 10.64 -0.81
N THR A 114 -15.58 10.03 -0.26
CA THR A 114 -14.19 10.44 -0.51
C THR A 114 -13.87 10.44 -1.99
N LEU A 115 -14.32 9.41 -2.72
CA LEU A 115 -14.10 9.29 -4.15
C LEU A 115 -14.87 10.37 -4.93
N ILE A 116 -16.14 10.62 -4.60
CA ILE A 116 -16.92 11.71 -5.19
C ILE A 116 -16.24 13.06 -4.96
N ASN A 117 -15.79 13.32 -3.72
CA ASN A 117 -15.10 14.56 -3.37
C ASN A 117 -13.84 14.75 -4.21
N MET A 118 -13.03 13.68 -4.37
CA MET A 118 -11.85 13.73 -5.23
C MET A 118 -12.22 14.01 -6.69
N VAL A 119 -13.18 13.28 -7.26
CA VAL A 119 -13.60 13.47 -8.66
C VAL A 119 -14.08 14.89 -8.90
N ASN A 120 -14.92 15.43 -8.01
CA ASN A 120 -15.43 16.78 -8.14
C ASN A 120 -14.31 17.83 -7.99
N ARG A 121 -13.36 17.58 -7.10
CA ARG A 121 -12.21 18.46 -6.96
C ARG A 121 -11.34 18.46 -8.22
N LEU A 122 -11.06 17.27 -8.77
CA LEU A 122 -10.30 17.14 -10.01
C LEU A 122 -11.00 17.81 -11.20
N ARG A 123 -12.32 17.67 -11.33
CA ARG A 123 -13.13 18.35 -12.38
C ARG A 123 -13.07 19.86 -12.25
N ALA A 124 -13.10 20.37 -11.03
CA ALA A 124 -13.00 21.82 -10.78
C ALA A 124 -11.62 22.39 -11.14
N CYS A 125 -10.54 21.59 -10.92
CA CYS A 125 -9.18 22.05 -11.18
C CYS A 125 -8.71 21.80 -12.63
N TYR A 126 -9.24 20.77 -13.30
CA TYR A 126 -8.76 20.33 -14.61
C TYR A 126 -9.90 20.18 -15.64
N PRO A 127 -10.09 21.18 -16.51
CA PRO A 127 -11.06 21.03 -17.62
C PRO A 127 -10.82 19.80 -18.52
N SER A 128 -9.57 19.35 -18.60
CA SER A 128 -9.18 18.16 -19.39
C SER A 128 -9.79 16.86 -18.91
N ILE A 129 -10.34 16.79 -17.68
CA ILE A 129 -11.02 15.61 -17.15
C ILE A 129 -12.50 15.56 -17.52
N VAL A 130 -13.08 16.71 -17.91
CA VAL A 130 -14.49 16.79 -18.28
C VAL A 130 -14.77 15.94 -19.53
N GLY A 131 -15.80 15.12 -19.47
CA GLY A 131 -16.16 14.19 -20.55
C GLY A 131 -15.34 12.90 -20.60
N LYS A 132 -14.38 12.71 -19.70
CA LYS A 132 -13.70 11.42 -19.57
C LYS A 132 -14.53 10.44 -18.75
N LYS A 133 -14.38 9.16 -19.07
CA LYS A 133 -14.98 8.08 -18.31
C LYS A 133 -14.21 7.91 -16.99
N ILE A 134 -14.95 7.91 -15.88
CA ILE A 134 -14.40 7.64 -14.54
C ILE A 134 -14.93 6.29 -14.07
N VAL A 135 -14.04 5.41 -13.70
CA VAL A 135 -14.35 4.08 -13.19
C VAL A 135 -13.70 3.89 -11.84
N ALA A 136 -14.49 3.52 -10.85
CA ALA A 136 -14.01 3.16 -9.52
C ALA A 136 -13.91 1.64 -9.41
N ALA A 137 -12.75 1.14 -8.98
CA ALA A 137 -12.49 -0.29 -8.81
C ALA A 137 -12.07 -0.61 -7.38
N SER A 138 -12.61 -1.69 -6.78
CA SER A 138 -12.25 -2.11 -5.42
C SER A 138 -12.29 -3.63 -5.25
N ILE A 139 -11.59 -4.11 -4.23
CA ILE A 139 -11.72 -5.51 -3.80
C ILE A 139 -13.13 -5.72 -3.23
N ILE A 140 -13.56 -4.83 -2.33
CA ILE A 140 -14.85 -4.90 -1.66
C ILE A 140 -15.68 -3.66 -1.98
N ASN A 141 -16.96 -3.85 -2.29
CA ASN A 141 -17.91 -2.76 -2.44
C ASN A 141 -19.11 -2.99 -1.51
N ARG A 142 -19.28 -2.09 -0.55
CA ARG A 142 -20.39 -2.06 0.42
C ARG A 142 -21.33 -0.85 0.22
N LEU A 143 -21.22 -0.17 -0.91
CA LEU A 143 -22.10 0.96 -1.20
C LEU A 143 -23.58 0.52 -1.21
N SER A 144 -24.43 1.30 -0.54
CA SER A 144 -25.88 1.17 -0.67
C SER A 144 -26.32 1.49 -2.09
N GLU A 145 -27.53 1.08 -2.47
CA GLU A 145 -28.09 1.43 -3.78
C GLU A 145 -28.22 2.95 -3.96
N ASP A 146 -28.54 3.71 -2.90
CA ASP A 146 -28.59 5.16 -2.96
C ASP A 146 -27.23 5.78 -3.28
N ASN A 147 -26.16 5.26 -2.66
CA ASN A 147 -24.80 5.72 -2.93
C ASN A 147 -24.33 5.31 -4.34
N LEU A 148 -24.70 4.11 -4.80
CA LEU A 148 -24.46 3.69 -6.18
C LEU A 148 -25.20 4.56 -7.17
N GLN A 149 -26.45 4.97 -6.86
CA GLN A 149 -27.19 5.90 -7.71
C GLN A 149 -26.50 7.27 -7.78
N ARG A 150 -26.06 7.81 -6.64
CA ARG A 150 -25.26 9.06 -6.64
C ARG A 150 -24.00 8.96 -7.51
N TRP A 151 -23.30 7.81 -7.50
CA TRP A 151 -22.16 7.60 -8.37
C TRP A 151 -22.56 7.61 -9.84
N ARG A 152 -23.66 6.95 -10.20
CA ARG A 152 -24.21 6.98 -11.58
C ARG A 152 -24.59 8.40 -12.02
N ASP A 153 -25.22 9.16 -11.14
CA ASP A 153 -25.60 10.56 -11.40
C ASP A 153 -24.36 11.45 -11.63
N GLU A 154 -23.25 11.14 -10.93
CA GLU A 154 -21.94 11.76 -11.14
C GLU A 154 -21.15 11.17 -12.34
N GLY A 155 -21.71 10.24 -13.08
CA GLY A 155 -21.06 9.58 -14.20
C GLY A 155 -19.88 8.71 -13.80
N ILE A 156 -19.91 8.11 -12.59
CA ILE A 156 -18.90 7.19 -12.09
C ILE A 156 -19.41 5.77 -12.20
N GLU A 157 -18.73 4.95 -12.98
CA GLU A 157 -18.98 3.52 -13.06
C GLU A 157 -18.21 2.75 -11.99
N SER A 158 -18.64 1.55 -11.60
CA SER A 158 -17.96 0.75 -10.59
C SER A 158 -17.69 -0.69 -11.00
N VAL A 159 -16.56 -1.22 -10.55
CA VAL A 159 -16.15 -2.64 -10.68
C VAL A 159 -15.65 -3.11 -9.32
N CYS A 160 -16.03 -4.31 -8.89
CA CYS A 160 -15.49 -4.89 -7.66
C CYS A 160 -15.38 -6.41 -7.76
N LEU A 161 -14.50 -7.00 -6.96
CA LEU A 161 -14.42 -8.45 -6.83
C LEU A 161 -15.58 -9.00 -5.99
N LEU A 162 -15.92 -8.29 -4.91
CA LEU A 162 -16.92 -8.74 -3.96
C LEU A 162 -17.89 -7.60 -3.62
N LYS A 163 -19.17 -7.81 -3.88
CA LYS A 163 -20.25 -6.94 -3.42
C LYS A 163 -20.76 -7.50 -2.09
N LEU A 164 -20.74 -6.68 -1.06
CA LEU A 164 -21.29 -7.00 0.26
C LEU A 164 -22.42 -6.02 0.62
N ASP A 165 -23.30 -6.48 1.49
CA ASP A 165 -24.31 -5.60 2.08
C ASP A 165 -23.66 -4.60 3.05
N ASN A 166 -24.25 -3.42 3.16
CA ASN A 166 -23.82 -2.42 4.12
C ASN A 166 -24.41 -2.70 5.50
N THR A 167 -23.96 -3.79 6.13
CA THR A 167 -24.37 -4.16 7.49
C THR A 167 -23.64 -3.29 8.50
N ASP A 168 -24.37 -2.73 9.46
CA ASP A 168 -23.78 -2.06 10.60
C ASP A 168 -23.32 -3.10 11.64
N TYR A 169 -22.01 -3.12 11.90
CA TYR A 169 -21.38 -4.00 12.88
C TYR A 169 -21.02 -3.28 14.18
N SER A 170 -21.46 -2.03 14.40
CA SER A 170 -21.06 -1.19 15.54
C SER A 170 -21.33 -1.90 16.88
N SER A 171 -22.52 -2.48 17.06
CA SER A 171 -22.87 -3.20 18.30
C SER A 171 -22.03 -4.47 18.51
N ALA A 172 -21.64 -5.16 17.43
CA ALA A 172 -20.78 -6.33 17.52
C ALA A 172 -19.35 -5.91 17.89
N VAL A 173 -18.85 -4.82 17.32
CA VAL A 173 -17.52 -4.28 17.61
C VAL A 173 -17.43 -3.77 19.06
N GLU A 174 -18.45 -3.08 19.56
CA GLU A 174 -18.52 -2.59 20.94
C GLU A 174 -18.45 -3.72 21.98
N SER A 175 -18.90 -4.92 21.62
CA SER A 175 -18.84 -6.10 22.49
C SER A 175 -17.46 -6.75 22.56
N ILE A 176 -16.54 -6.38 21.68
CA ILE A 176 -15.19 -6.95 21.61
C ILE A 176 -14.24 -6.15 22.49
N ASN A 177 -13.66 -6.80 23.50
CA ASN A 177 -12.59 -6.18 24.27
C ASN A 177 -11.29 -6.21 23.48
N VAL A 178 -10.76 -5.03 23.15
CA VAL A 178 -9.52 -4.86 22.41
C VAL A 178 -8.51 -4.04 23.23
N GLU A 179 -7.25 -4.35 23.07
CA GLU A 179 -6.13 -3.62 23.65
C GLU A 179 -5.43 -2.79 22.57
N ALA A 180 -4.72 -1.75 22.97
CA ALA A 180 -3.85 -1.01 22.06
C ALA A 180 -2.61 -1.84 21.70
N ALA A 181 -2.06 -1.60 20.52
CA ALA A 181 -0.78 -2.18 20.12
C ALA A 181 0.32 -1.81 21.13
N SER A 182 1.19 -2.79 21.43
CA SER A 182 2.27 -2.64 22.40
C SER A 182 3.33 -1.64 21.93
N LEU A 183 3.94 -0.92 22.87
CA LEU A 183 5.12 -0.12 22.58
C LEU A 183 6.36 -1.02 22.47
N CYS A 184 7.29 -0.67 21.59
CA CYS A 184 8.63 -1.23 21.63
C CYS A 184 9.29 -0.77 22.94
N SER A 185 9.63 -1.74 23.82
CA SER A 185 10.07 -1.46 25.19
C SER A 185 11.58 -1.18 25.33
N ASN A 186 12.35 -1.27 24.25
CA ASN A 186 13.80 -1.22 24.32
C ASN A 186 14.36 0.19 24.15
N GLU A 187 15.33 0.55 24.99
CA GLU A 187 16.09 1.78 24.82
C GLU A 187 16.88 1.76 23.50
N TYR A 188 16.86 2.89 22.82
CA TYR A 188 17.60 3.09 21.57
C TYR A 188 19.12 2.88 21.80
N SER A 189 19.64 1.72 21.40
CA SER A 189 21.07 1.48 21.28
C SER A 189 21.42 1.12 19.85
N ARG A 190 22.43 1.74 19.27
CA ARG A 190 22.94 1.41 17.93
C ARG A 190 23.59 0.02 17.93
N SER A 191 22.82 -1.05 18.02
CA SER A 191 23.33 -2.41 17.92
C SER A 191 23.23 -2.89 16.48
N GLY A 192 24.28 -3.56 15.99
CA GLY A 192 24.48 -3.94 14.59
C GLY A 192 23.62 -5.11 14.10
N TYR A 193 22.31 -5.06 14.31
CA TYR A 193 21.39 -6.11 13.87
C TYR A 193 20.82 -5.90 12.46
N LEU A 194 21.08 -4.74 11.86
CA LEU A 194 20.51 -4.34 10.58
C LEU A 194 21.60 -4.19 9.53
N THR A 195 21.45 -4.84 8.41
CA THR A 195 22.29 -4.65 7.23
C THR A 195 21.59 -3.70 6.25
N SER A 196 22.15 -2.52 6.06
CA SER A 196 21.68 -1.60 5.04
C SER A 196 22.16 -2.04 3.66
N VAL A 197 21.21 -2.24 2.74
CA VAL A 197 21.46 -2.54 1.33
C VAL A 197 21.14 -1.29 0.55
N LEU A 198 22.15 -0.58 0.11
CA LEU A 198 22.00 0.66 -0.64
C LEU A 198 21.84 0.38 -2.13
N ALA A 199 20.82 0.95 -2.73
CA ALA A 199 20.51 0.83 -4.15
C ALA A 199 20.13 2.21 -4.72
N GLN A 200 19.99 2.29 -6.03
CA GLN A 200 19.31 3.44 -6.63
C GLN A 200 17.91 3.57 -6.03
N SER A 201 17.52 4.78 -5.66
CA SER A 201 16.20 5.07 -5.07
C SER A 201 15.05 4.54 -5.92
N LEU A 202 14.02 4.02 -5.26
CA LEU A 202 12.81 3.56 -5.94
C LEU A 202 12.15 4.74 -6.68
N PRO A 203 11.66 4.54 -7.93
CA PRO A 203 10.79 5.53 -8.56
C PRO A 203 9.60 5.83 -7.63
N ASP A 204 9.25 7.10 -7.49
CA ASP A 204 8.16 7.52 -6.61
C ASP A 204 6.82 7.55 -7.36
N PRO A 205 5.90 6.59 -7.11
CA PRO A 205 4.60 6.57 -7.78
C PRO A 205 3.69 7.75 -7.40
N ARG A 206 4.02 8.52 -6.35
CA ARG A 206 3.30 9.76 -6.02
C ARG A 206 3.49 10.82 -7.10
N LEU A 207 4.58 10.74 -7.86
CA LEU A 207 4.89 11.62 -8.99
C LEU A 207 4.34 11.11 -10.32
N GLY A 208 3.86 9.87 -10.34
CA GLY A 208 3.42 9.16 -11.54
C GLY A 208 4.55 8.42 -12.22
N VAL A 209 4.30 7.16 -12.54
CA VAL A 209 5.25 6.23 -13.20
C VAL A 209 4.59 5.51 -14.37
N VAL A 210 5.37 5.10 -15.35
CA VAL A 210 4.97 4.06 -16.31
C VAL A 210 5.06 2.74 -15.56
N ILE A 211 4.00 1.95 -15.59
CA ILE A 211 3.89 0.80 -14.71
C ILE A 211 4.90 -0.31 -15.02
N SER A 212 5.22 -0.54 -16.29
CA SER A 212 6.27 -1.51 -16.68
C SER A 212 7.61 -1.14 -16.08
N ASP A 213 8.03 0.12 -16.21
CA ASP A 213 9.32 0.60 -15.73
C ASP A 213 9.43 0.46 -14.21
N TYR A 214 8.33 0.74 -13.49
CA TYR A 214 8.28 0.57 -12.04
C TYR A 214 8.42 -0.89 -11.62
N TYR A 215 7.75 -1.82 -12.32
CA TYR A 215 7.85 -3.25 -12.07
C TYR A 215 9.28 -3.77 -12.31
N GLU A 216 9.85 -3.45 -13.48
CA GLU A 216 11.21 -3.85 -13.84
C GLU A 216 12.24 -3.34 -12.84
N PHE A 217 12.09 -2.07 -12.43
CA PHE A 217 12.97 -1.49 -11.43
C PHE A 217 12.90 -2.24 -10.10
N CYS A 218 11.71 -2.55 -9.59
CA CYS A 218 11.53 -3.29 -8.33
C CYS A 218 12.18 -4.67 -8.41
N VAL A 219 11.91 -5.42 -9.48
CA VAL A 219 12.45 -6.78 -9.66
C VAL A 219 13.97 -6.77 -9.82
N SER A 220 14.55 -5.74 -10.43
CA SER A 220 16.00 -5.62 -10.60
C SER A 220 16.81 -5.59 -9.29
N LYS A 221 16.15 -5.38 -8.13
CA LYS A 221 16.83 -5.35 -6.82
C LYS A 221 17.04 -6.73 -6.19
N ILE A 222 16.51 -7.78 -6.77
CA ILE A 222 16.56 -9.14 -6.20
C ILE A 222 18.00 -9.67 -6.12
N ASP A 223 18.78 -9.54 -7.20
CA ASP A 223 20.15 -10.02 -7.21
C ASP A 223 21.02 -9.29 -6.20
N LEU A 224 20.78 -7.99 -6.00
CA LEU A 224 21.45 -7.21 -4.98
C LEU A 224 21.10 -7.75 -3.58
N LEU A 225 19.86 -8.03 -3.28
CA LEU A 225 19.45 -8.61 -1.98
C LEU A 225 20.08 -9.97 -1.77
N LYS A 226 20.11 -10.84 -2.79
CA LYS A 226 20.74 -12.16 -2.73
C LYS A 226 22.26 -12.10 -2.51
N SER A 227 22.93 -11.06 -2.97
CA SER A 227 24.34 -10.88 -2.68
C SER A 227 24.64 -10.59 -1.21
N HIS A 228 23.64 -10.18 -0.43
CA HIS A 228 23.74 -9.87 1.01
C HIS A 228 23.21 -10.98 1.91
N CYS A 229 22.27 -11.79 1.45
CA CYS A 229 21.64 -12.85 2.23
C CYS A 229 21.17 -14.00 1.34
N ALA A 230 21.41 -15.23 1.79
CA ALA A 230 20.83 -16.42 1.18
C ALA A 230 19.42 -16.67 1.75
N PHE A 231 18.45 -16.86 0.86
CA PHE A 231 17.04 -17.14 1.24
C PHE A 231 16.72 -18.63 1.27
N GLN A 232 17.54 -19.47 0.68
CA GLN A 232 17.31 -20.90 0.53
C GLN A 232 17.04 -21.58 1.88
N GLY A 233 15.95 -22.35 1.95
CA GLY A 233 15.53 -23.12 3.12
C GLY A 233 15.04 -22.31 4.30
N LYS A 234 14.92 -20.96 4.17
CA LYS A 234 14.55 -20.04 5.24
C LYS A 234 13.07 -19.66 5.22
N ASP A 235 12.56 -19.31 6.40
CA ASP A 235 11.31 -18.58 6.56
C ASP A 235 11.57 -17.07 6.37
N VAL A 236 10.97 -16.45 5.36
CA VAL A 236 11.30 -15.09 4.90
C VAL A 236 10.11 -14.14 5.08
N LEU A 237 10.38 -12.95 5.60
CA LEU A 237 9.45 -11.82 5.62
C LEU A 237 9.95 -10.72 4.70
N ILE A 238 9.13 -10.28 3.76
CA ILE A 238 9.38 -9.04 3.02
C ILE A 238 8.38 -7.99 3.51
N LEU A 239 8.91 -6.91 4.07
CA LEU A 239 8.13 -5.89 4.75
C LEU A 239 8.21 -4.56 4.02
N GLY A 240 7.09 -4.10 3.46
CA GLY A 240 6.93 -2.74 2.94
C GLY A 240 6.67 -1.73 4.06
N THR A 241 6.97 -0.47 3.82
CA THR A 241 6.68 0.60 4.77
C THR A 241 5.54 1.48 4.27
N GLU A 242 4.47 1.56 5.06
CA GLU A 242 3.29 2.41 4.83
C GLU A 242 2.76 2.35 3.38
N GLU A 243 2.99 3.37 2.55
CA GLU A 243 2.53 3.43 1.16
C GLU A 243 3.39 2.58 0.19
N CYS A 244 4.64 2.21 0.59
CA CYS A 244 5.58 1.43 -0.22
C CYS A 244 5.30 -0.07 -0.15
N MET A 245 4.17 -0.52 -0.71
CA MET A 245 3.73 -1.92 -0.63
C MET A 245 4.11 -2.76 -1.85
N LEU A 246 3.99 -2.21 -3.06
CA LEU A 246 4.20 -2.98 -4.28
C LEU A 246 5.62 -3.57 -4.40
N PRO A 247 6.70 -2.82 -4.13
CA PRO A 247 8.05 -3.37 -4.22
C PRO A 247 8.25 -4.61 -3.33
N ALA A 248 7.67 -4.61 -2.12
CA ALA A 248 7.72 -5.76 -1.23
C ALA A 248 7.01 -6.99 -1.82
N LEU A 249 5.84 -6.79 -2.44
CA LEU A 249 5.09 -7.88 -3.07
C LEU A 249 5.83 -8.45 -4.29
N LEU A 250 6.42 -7.60 -5.15
CA LEU A 250 7.12 -8.04 -6.35
C LEU A 250 8.42 -8.78 -6.03
N ILE A 251 9.21 -8.25 -5.11
CA ILE A 251 10.44 -8.89 -4.64
C ILE A 251 10.10 -10.21 -3.94
N GLY A 252 9.08 -10.20 -3.06
CA GLY A 252 8.62 -11.41 -2.41
C GLY A 252 8.15 -12.48 -3.40
N LYS A 253 7.40 -12.08 -4.45
CA LYS A 253 6.94 -13.00 -5.49
C LYS A 253 8.10 -13.62 -6.28
N ALA A 254 9.07 -12.83 -6.65
CA ALA A 254 10.22 -13.32 -7.40
C ALA A 254 11.08 -14.30 -6.58
N ILE A 255 11.24 -14.06 -5.28
CA ILE A 255 11.90 -15.01 -4.36
C ILE A 255 11.02 -16.29 -4.21
N GLU A 256 9.70 -16.15 -4.08
CA GLU A 256 8.76 -17.29 -3.99
C GLU A 256 8.83 -18.21 -5.23
N ASP A 257 9.03 -17.61 -6.41
CA ASP A 257 9.07 -18.36 -7.68
C ASP A 257 10.32 -19.23 -7.84
N GLU A 258 11.37 -18.98 -7.11
CA GLU A 258 12.57 -19.81 -7.09
C GLU A 258 12.33 -21.17 -6.39
N LYS A 259 11.29 -21.27 -5.58
CA LYS A 259 10.83 -22.48 -4.90
C LYS A 259 11.88 -23.15 -3.99
N ASP A 260 12.85 -22.41 -3.56
CA ASP A 260 13.93 -22.87 -2.67
C ASP A 260 13.83 -22.34 -1.24
N VAL A 261 12.95 -21.36 -0.99
CA VAL A 261 12.61 -20.89 0.36
C VAL A 261 11.69 -21.89 1.08
N LYS A 262 11.80 -21.97 2.39
CA LYS A 262 10.90 -22.79 3.20
C LYS A 262 9.50 -22.18 3.25
N SER A 263 9.40 -20.88 3.52
CA SER A 263 8.19 -20.07 3.38
C SER A 263 8.52 -18.61 3.13
N ILE A 264 7.57 -17.87 2.52
CA ILE A 264 7.71 -16.44 2.36
C ILE A 264 6.38 -15.74 2.60
N LYS A 265 6.44 -14.61 3.31
CA LYS A 265 5.31 -13.72 3.57
C LYS A 265 5.67 -12.29 3.20
N CYS A 266 4.69 -11.57 2.69
CA CYS A 266 4.73 -10.12 2.57
C CYS A 266 3.82 -9.48 3.61
N HIS A 267 4.26 -8.34 4.11
CA HIS A 267 3.55 -7.54 5.09
C HIS A 267 3.87 -6.06 4.87
N ALA A 268 3.17 -5.15 5.56
CA ALA A 268 3.50 -3.73 5.56
C ALA A 268 3.21 -3.09 6.93
N THR A 269 3.97 -2.07 7.29
CA THR A 269 3.58 -1.18 8.37
C THR A 269 2.36 -0.36 7.94
N THR A 270 1.58 0.13 8.89
CA THR A 270 0.34 0.87 8.63
C THR A 270 0.14 2.00 9.62
N ARG A 271 -0.55 3.05 9.20
CA ARG A 271 -0.99 4.14 10.09
C ARG A 271 -2.25 3.81 10.88
N SER A 272 -2.94 2.72 10.53
CA SER A 272 -4.21 2.35 11.15
C SER A 272 -3.99 1.78 12.56
N PRO A 273 -4.49 2.43 13.63
CA PRO A 273 -4.38 1.94 14.99
C PRO A 273 -5.47 0.89 15.26
N ILE A 274 -5.23 -0.35 14.84
CA ILE A 274 -6.17 -1.45 15.01
C ILE A 274 -6.01 -2.01 16.42
N GLY A 275 -7.13 -2.21 17.12
CA GLY A 275 -7.14 -2.90 18.41
C GLY A 275 -6.76 -4.36 18.25
N VAL A 276 -6.04 -4.90 19.23
CA VAL A 276 -5.61 -6.30 19.25
C VAL A 276 -6.46 -7.09 20.26
N SER A 277 -6.78 -8.34 19.96
CA SER A 277 -7.53 -9.20 20.87
C SER A 277 -7.18 -10.67 20.66
N LYS A 278 -7.08 -11.41 21.76
CA LYS A 278 -6.89 -12.87 21.76
C LYS A 278 -8.20 -13.65 21.73
N LEU A 279 -9.33 -12.98 21.53
CA LEU A 279 -10.63 -13.65 21.40
C LEU A 279 -10.62 -14.58 20.18
N PRO A 280 -11.11 -15.81 20.30
CA PRO A 280 -11.17 -16.75 19.18
C PRO A 280 -11.89 -16.14 17.97
N GLY A 281 -11.24 -16.16 16.81
CA GLY A 281 -11.77 -15.63 15.56
C GLY A 281 -11.50 -14.13 15.32
N TYR A 282 -10.93 -13.41 16.28
CA TYR A 282 -10.48 -12.04 16.04
C TYR A 282 -9.21 -12.05 15.19
N PRO A 283 -9.15 -11.27 14.09
CA PRO A 283 -8.08 -11.43 13.09
C PRO A 283 -6.73 -10.83 13.49
N ILE A 284 -6.70 -9.91 14.47
CA ILE A 284 -5.48 -9.20 14.88
C ILE A 284 -5.18 -9.53 16.35
N GLU A 285 -4.28 -10.47 16.55
CA GLU A 285 -3.96 -11.01 17.89
C GLU A 285 -2.82 -10.26 18.59
N THR A 286 -1.90 -9.70 17.80
CA THR A 286 -0.73 -8.96 18.29
C THR A 286 -0.48 -7.72 17.44
N GLY A 287 0.09 -6.68 18.08
CA GLY A 287 0.43 -5.45 17.37
C GLY A 287 1.49 -4.66 18.11
N PHE A 288 2.33 -3.99 17.36
CA PHE A 288 3.39 -3.12 17.88
C PHE A 288 3.27 -1.74 17.27
N ARG A 289 3.52 -0.74 18.09
CA ARG A 289 3.61 0.67 17.71
C ARG A 289 5.07 1.05 17.58
N VAL A 290 5.45 1.60 16.44
CA VAL A 290 6.80 2.07 16.12
C VAL A 290 6.70 3.47 15.52
N HIS A 291 7.81 4.22 15.52
CA HIS A 291 7.84 5.50 14.81
C HIS A 291 7.83 5.28 13.30
N SER A 292 7.12 6.15 12.58
CA SER A 292 7.10 6.15 11.12
C SER A 292 8.50 6.40 10.54
N LEU A 293 8.80 5.76 9.41
CA LEU A 293 10.00 6.04 8.62
C LEU A 293 9.87 7.31 7.78
N TYR A 294 8.66 7.87 7.66
CA TYR A 294 8.38 9.08 6.85
C TYR A 294 8.24 10.35 7.70
N ASP A 295 7.76 10.22 8.94
CA ASP A 295 7.67 11.33 9.91
C ASP A 295 7.90 10.79 11.32
N PHE A 296 9.06 11.10 11.91
CA PHE A 296 9.45 10.64 13.25
C PHE A 296 8.52 11.06 14.40
N ARG A 297 7.62 12.03 14.16
CA ARG A 297 6.62 12.49 15.15
C ARG A 297 5.35 11.67 15.09
N ARG A 298 5.23 10.79 14.09
CA ARG A 298 4.04 9.97 13.87
C ARG A 298 4.31 8.53 14.22
N ASP A 299 3.30 7.91 14.84
CA ASP A 299 3.26 6.47 15.06
C ASP A 299 2.82 5.74 13.78
N THR A 300 3.36 4.55 13.59
CA THR A 300 2.91 3.53 12.66
C THR A 300 2.82 2.19 13.38
N PHE A 301 2.19 1.21 12.78
CA PHE A 301 1.89 -0.05 13.44
C PHE A 301 2.28 -1.24 12.57
N ILE A 302 2.61 -2.35 13.22
CA ILE A 302 2.77 -3.65 12.56
C ILE A 302 2.04 -4.71 13.40
N TYR A 303 1.34 -5.61 12.73
CA TYR A 303 0.44 -6.57 13.37
C TYR A 303 0.82 -8.00 13.04
N ASN A 304 0.42 -8.94 13.92
CA ASN A 304 0.51 -10.39 13.68
C ASN A 304 1.85 -10.88 13.14
N LEU A 305 2.95 -10.31 13.64
CA LEU A 305 4.28 -10.83 13.33
C LEU A 305 4.44 -12.25 13.82
N GLN A 306 5.13 -13.05 13.03
CA GLN A 306 5.51 -14.42 13.33
C GLN A 306 7.03 -14.55 13.41
N SER A 307 7.54 -15.73 13.73
CA SER A 307 8.97 -16.00 13.64
C SER A 307 9.41 -16.16 12.19
N TYR A 308 10.50 -15.50 11.82
CA TYR A 308 11.16 -15.57 10.52
C TYR A 308 12.66 -15.69 10.69
N ASP A 309 13.35 -16.41 9.79
CA ASP A 309 14.82 -16.46 9.78
C ASP A 309 15.40 -15.16 9.22
N VAL A 310 14.77 -14.62 8.18
CA VAL A 310 15.20 -13.41 7.47
C VAL A 310 14.03 -12.44 7.31
N ALA A 311 14.30 -11.15 7.53
CA ALA A 311 13.40 -10.07 7.18
C ALA A 311 14.08 -9.08 6.24
N VAL A 312 13.37 -8.66 5.19
CA VAL A 312 13.81 -7.58 4.29
C VAL A 312 12.82 -6.44 4.40
N ILE A 313 13.26 -5.30 4.93
CA ILE A 313 12.48 -4.07 5.00
C ILE A 313 12.73 -3.28 3.74
N ILE A 314 11.67 -2.86 3.06
CA ILE A 314 11.73 -2.07 1.83
C ILE A 314 11.02 -0.74 2.06
N SER A 315 11.75 0.35 1.85
CA SER A 315 11.25 1.71 2.09
C SER A 315 11.66 2.66 0.97
N ASP A 316 10.75 3.57 0.62
CA ASP A 316 11.00 4.72 -0.23
C ASP A 316 11.01 6.04 0.58
N ALA A 317 11.10 5.94 1.91
CA ALA A 317 11.22 7.08 2.79
C ALA A 317 12.54 7.82 2.54
N LYS A 318 12.47 9.13 2.31
CA LYS A 318 13.63 10.00 2.15
C LYS A 318 14.10 10.51 3.51
N GLY A 319 15.35 10.25 3.83
CA GLY A 319 15.92 10.53 5.14
C GLY A 319 15.61 9.38 6.11
N ALA A 320 16.65 8.62 6.45
CA ALA A 320 16.52 7.49 7.36
C ALA A 320 16.10 7.98 8.75
N TYR A 321 14.83 7.92 9.06
CA TYR A 321 14.39 8.02 10.45
C TYR A 321 14.82 6.75 11.19
N ALA A 322 16.08 6.76 11.58
CA ALA A 322 16.79 5.64 12.18
C ALA A 322 16.05 5.00 13.36
N ARG A 323 15.24 5.80 14.07
CA ARG A 323 14.48 5.32 15.22
C ARG A 323 13.42 4.31 14.85
N GLY A 324 12.55 4.62 13.89
CA GLY A 324 11.49 3.68 13.47
C GLY A 324 12.05 2.39 12.88
N LEU A 325 13.10 2.51 12.08
CA LEU A 325 13.79 1.35 11.52
C LEU A 325 14.46 0.51 12.61
N PHE A 326 15.07 1.15 13.61
CA PHE A 326 15.64 0.47 14.77
C PHE A 326 14.56 -0.27 15.57
N GLU A 327 13.47 0.40 15.94
CA GLU A 327 12.37 -0.19 16.70
C GLU A 327 11.78 -1.41 15.96
N LEU A 328 11.57 -1.29 14.64
CA LEU A 328 11.10 -2.39 13.81
C LEU A 328 12.10 -3.55 13.79
N SER A 329 13.40 -3.27 13.68
CA SER A 329 14.42 -4.30 13.70
C SER A 329 14.50 -5.01 15.06
N MET A 330 14.32 -4.30 16.16
CA MET A 330 14.28 -4.88 17.49
C MET A 330 13.09 -5.82 17.68
N ILE A 331 11.90 -5.41 17.24
CA ILE A 331 10.71 -6.25 17.29
C ILE A 331 10.93 -7.53 16.47
N LEU A 332 11.45 -7.42 15.25
CA LEU A 332 11.77 -8.58 14.42
C LEU A 332 12.79 -9.53 15.11
N LYS A 333 13.77 -8.99 15.83
CA LYS A 333 14.71 -9.77 16.65
C LYS A 333 14.02 -10.50 17.79
N GLU A 334 13.10 -9.85 18.49
CA GLU A 334 12.32 -10.48 19.58
C GLU A 334 11.48 -11.66 19.06
N PHE A 335 11.05 -11.61 17.79
CA PHE A 335 10.39 -12.72 17.10
C PHE A 335 11.34 -13.76 16.51
N GLY A 336 12.64 -13.67 16.82
CA GLY A 336 13.64 -14.68 16.44
C GLY A 336 14.31 -14.46 15.09
N CYS A 337 14.07 -13.34 14.41
CA CYS A 337 14.68 -13.02 13.13
C CYS A 337 16.19 -12.87 13.28
N GLN A 338 16.96 -13.64 12.52
CA GLN A 338 18.42 -13.67 12.64
C GLN A 338 19.11 -12.65 11.74
N GLU A 339 18.59 -12.49 10.54
CA GLU A 339 19.11 -11.56 9.54
C GLU A 339 18.04 -10.54 9.16
N ILE A 340 18.37 -9.26 9.26
CA ILE A 340 17.47 -8.17 8.90
C ILE A 340 18.19 -7.27 7.91
N LEU A 341 17.64 -7.15 6.70
CA LEU A 341 18.12 -6.25 5.66
C LEU A 341 17.16 -5.06 5.51
N CYS A 342 17.71 -3.90 5.17
CA CYS A 342 16.92 -2.75 4.76
C CYS A 342 17.36 -2.32 3.37
N LEU A 343 16.47 -2.44 2.39
CA LEU A 343 16.67 -1.89 1.05
C LEU A 343 16.22 -0.42 1.04
N ALA A 344 17.18 0.48 0.88
CA ALA A 344 16.97 1.92 0.84
C ALA A 344 17.69 2.56 -0.36
N GLY A 345 17.22 3.73 -0.77
CA GLY A 345 17.87 4.49 -1.84
C GLY A 345 19.17 5.13 -1.38
N THR A 346 20.15 5.24 -2.28
CA THR A 346 21.42 5.96 -2.02
C THR A 346 21.21 7.45 -1.82
N ASP A 347 20.16 8.02 -2.42
CA ASP A 347 19.81 9.43 -2.31
C ASP A 347 18.95 9.72 -1.06
N ASP A 348 18.61 8.67 -0.31
CA ASP A 348 17.71 8.71 0.84
C ASP A 348 18.46 8.59 2.19
N VAL A 349 19.81 8.49 2.15
CA VAL A 349 20.67 8.25 3.33
C VAL A 349 21.42 9.53 3.75
#